data_579d5923a2bef0fbe79329ddeb8e9617
#
_entry.id   579d5923a2bef0fbe79329ddeb8e9617
#
_cell.length_a   1.000
_cell.length_b   1.000
_cell.length_c   1.000
_cell.angle_alpha   90.00
_cell.angle_beta   90.00
_cell.angle_gamma   90.00
#
_symmetry.space_group_name_H-M   'P 1'
#
loop_
_entity.id
_entity.type
_entity.pdbx_description
1 polymer ?
#
loop_
_entity_poly.entity_id
_entity_poly.type
_entity_poly.pdbx_seq_one_letter_code
_entity_poly.pdbx_strand_id
1 'polypeptide(L)'
;MISRRHIRLKVMQSLYSFYSKKDVSISKSENEMLRQIQDISNLKLAVLSLFLFLYRHADSFFENNKNKFFPKDEDLNPNIKFIDNFFYDFFLLNKTLITKLEKFTVFWNDNDHDIIRKIFKDIVQSKLYNDYLYNDEKSYENDIKFFNNILNEIVLNNEVLHHILEEKSIYWIDDLPFVATIIMGDFKTKKIKLQKSVFKNSSDKDFAIDLYKGAIKYDKEYEKVIIDKAQNWDIERIAIMDQIMIKMAFCEILNMPELPVKVSLNEYIEISKYYSTNNSKMFINGLIDSAVKDFTINKMIKKSGRGLM
;
A
#
# COMPACT_ATOMS: atom_id res chain seq x y z
N MET A 1 -2.83 4.00 -9.29
CA MET A 1 -3.92 4.83 -8.72
C MET A 1 -4.48 4.12 -7.52
N ILE A 2 -4.77 4.86 -6.46
CA ILE A 2 -5.29 4.31 -5.20
C ILE A 2 -6.71 3.77 -5.40
N SER A 3 -7.03 2.63 -4.75
CA SER A 3 -8.39 2.08 -4.71
C SER A 3 -9.20 2.72 -3.58
N ARG A 4 -10.53 2.73 -3.67
CA ARG A 4 -11.39 3.23 -2.58
C ARG A 4 -11.22 2.43 -1.29
N ARG A 5 -10.89 1.14 -1.36
CA ARG A 5 -10.52 0.35 -0.17
C ARG A 5 -9.28 0.93 0.51
N HIS A 6 -8.25 1.25 -0.26
CA HIS A 6 -7.03 1.81 0.30
C HIS A 6 -7.24 3.24 0.84
N ILE A 7 -8.13 4.03 0.21
CA ILE A 7 -8.55 5.33 0.76
C ILE A 7 -9.22 5.14 2.12
N ARG A 8 -10.11 4.15 2.30
CA ARG A 8 -10.71 3.81 3.60
C ARG A 8 -9.67 3.49 4.66
N LEU A 9 -8.64 2.71 4.30
CA LEU A 9 -7.54 2.41 5.21
C LEU A 9 -6.82 3.68 5.67
N LYS A 10 -6.51 4.58 4.74
CA LYS A 10 -5.85 5.85 5.07
C LYS A 10 -6.72 6.76 5.92
N VAL A 11 -8.01 6.85 5.62
CA VAL A 11 -8.96 7.60 6.44
C VAL A 11 -9.04 7.00 7.85
N MET A 12 -9.12 5.68 7.98
CA MET A 12 -9.14 4.97 9.27
C MET A 12 -7.89 5.26 10.11
N GLN A 13 -6.70 5.13 9.52
CA GLN A 13 -5.43 5.44 10.18
C GLN A 13 -5.36 6.90 10.64
N SER A 14 -5.86 7.81 9.81
CA SER A 14 -5.89 9.25 10.13
C SER A 14 -6.90 9.59 11.22
N LEU A 15 -8.06 8.93 11.26
CA LEU A 15 -9.03 9.04 12.35
C LEU A 15 -8.45 8.49 13.66
N TYR A 16 -7.77 7.35 13.62
CA TYR A 16 -7.07 6.81 14.79
C TYR A 16 -6.05 7.80 15.34
N SER A 17 -5.22 8.38 14.48
CA SER A 17 -4.27 9.42 14.85
C SER A 17 -4.96 10.68 15.42
N PHE A 18 -6.10 11.07 14.86
CA PHE A 18 -6.88 12.21 15.31
C PHE A 18 -7.45 11.99 16.72
N TYR A 19 -8.09 10.84 16.96
CA TYR A 19 -8.66 10.51 18.27
C TYR A 19 -7.59 10.23 19.36
N SER A 20 -6.40 9.81 18.95
CA SER A 20 -5.28 9.57 19.89
C SER A 20 -4.56 10.85 20.33
N LYS A 21 -4.76 11.97 19.63
CA LYS A 21 -4.10 13.25 19.91
C LYS A 21 -5.09 14.21 20.57
N LYS A 22 -4.63 14.94 21.60
CA LYS A 22 -5.38 16.05 22.19
C LYS A 22 -5.15 17.32 21.38
N ASP A 23 -6.17 18.13 21.19
CA ASP A 23 -6.11 19.51 20.65
C ASP A 23 -5.61 19.64 19.19
N VAL A 24 -5.94 18.70 18.32
CA VAL A 24 -5.65 18.81 16.88
C VAL A 24 -6.87 19.34 16.14
N SER A 25 -6.69 20.43 15.36
CA SER A 25 -7.77 20.92 14.50
C SER A 25 -8.10 19.94 13.38
N ILE A 26 -9.39 19.79 13.06
CA ILE A 26 -9.87 18.92 11.99
C ILE A 26 -9.19 19.28 10.65
N SER A 27 -9.07 20.58 10.34
CA SER A 27 -8.45 21.04 9.10
C SER A 27 -6.96 20.66 9.00
N LYS A 28 -6.20 20.74 10.09
CA LYS A 28 -4.79 20.33 10.10
C LYS A 28 -4.66 18.83 9.89
N SER A 29 -5.50 18.04 10.56
CA SER A 29 -5.48 16.59 10.45
C SER A 29 -5.98 16.09 9.07
N GLU A 30 -6.96 16.76 8.46
CA GLU A 30 -7.38 16.51 7.08
C GLU A 30 -6.25 16.72 6.08
N ASN A 31 -5.54 17.85 6.18
CA ASN A 31 -4.40 18.14 5.31
C ASN A 31 -3.29 17.09 5.48
N GLU A 32 -3.05 16.64 6.71
CA GLU A 32 -2.10 15.58 6.99
C GLU A 32 -2.53 14.25 6.34
N MET A 33 -3.80 13.87 6.45
CA MET A 33 -4.38 12.70 5.77
C MET A 33 -4.16 12.76 4.26
N LEU A 34 -4.47 13.89 3.63
CA LEU A 34 -4.29 14.05 2.18
C LEU A 34 -2.81 13.97 1.78
N ARG A 35 -1.91 14.51 2.60
CA ARG A 35 -0.47 14.41 2.41
C ARG A 35 -0.01 12.95 2.49
N GLN A 36 -0.45 12.19 3.50
CA GLN A 36 -0.13 10.78 3.66
C GLN A 36 -0.63 9.92 2.48
N ILE A 37 -1.83 10.21 1.99
CA ILE A 37 -2.35 9.54 0.79
C ILE A 37 -1.46 9.85 -0.42
N GLN A 38 -1.04 11.09 -0.60
CA GLN A 38 -0.18 11.49 -1.71
C GLN A 38 1.24 10.89 -1.59
N ASP A 39 1.70 10.63 -0.37
CA ASP A 39 3.04 10.09 -0.08
C ASP A 39 3.24 8.64 -0.54
N ILE A 40 2.15 7.92 -0.84
CA ILE A 40 2.19 6.61 -1.52
C ILE A 40 2.98 6.69 -2.84
N SER A 41 2.96 7.86 -3.53
CA SER A 41 3.76 8.06 -4.73
C SER A 41 5.27 8.05 -4.46
N ASN A 42 5.68 8.54 -3.30
CA ASN A 42 7.09 8.53 -2.87
C ASN A 42 7.53 7.12 -2.51
N LEU A 43 6.69 6.35 -1.81
CA LEU A 43 6.96 4.93 -1.56
C LEU A 43 7.12 4.14 -2.87
N LYS A 44 6.28 4.42 -3.87
CA LYS A 44 6.44 3.81 -5.19
C LYS A 44 7.79 4.16 -5.84
N LEU A 45 8.23 5.40 -5.74
CA LEU A 45 9.55 5.82 -6.24
C LEU A 45 10.67 5.15 -5.43
N ALA A 46 10.53 5.01 -4.12
CA ALA A 46 11.50 4.31 -3.28
C ALA A 46 11.67 2.85 -3.72
N VAL A 47 10.58 2.12 -3.91
CA VAL A 47 10.65 0.72 -4.38
C VAL A 47 11.19 0.62 -5.81
N LEU A 48 10.81 1.53 -6.72
CA LEU A 48 11.37 1.54 -8.07
C LEU A 48 12.85 1.90 -8.08
N SER A 49 13.30 2.82 -7.20
CA SER A 49 14.71 3.15 -7.09
C SER A 49 15.55 1.99 -6.57
N LEU A 50 14.98 1.11 -5.73
CA LEU A 50 15.63 -0.12 -5.31
C LEU A 50 16.06 -0.98 -6.51
N PHE A 51 15.20 -1.15 -7.53
CA PHE A 51 15.56 -1.90 -8.74
C PHE A 51 16.69 -1.24 -9.52
N LEU A 52 16.74 0.09 -9.58
CA LEU A 52 17.85 0.81 -10.21
C LEU A 52 19.17 0.59 -9.45
N PHE A 53 19.12 0.62 -8.11
CA PHE A 53 20.30 0.36 -7.29
C PHE A 53 20.76 -1.10 -7.39
N LEU A 54 19.83 -2.06 -7.41
CA LEU A 54 20.15 -3.48 -7.61
C LEU A 54 20.84 -3.71 -8.96
N TYR A 55 20.35 -3.04 -10.04
CA TYR A 55 21.03 -3.10 -11.34
C TYR A 55 22.46 -2.57 -11.25
N ARG A 56 22.64 -1.35 -10.74
CA ARG A 56 23.97 -0.71 -10.63
C ARG A 56 24.93 -1.52 -9.75
N HIS A 57 24.39 -2.08 -8.66
CA HIS A 57 25.19 -2.93 -7.80
C HIS A 57 25.60 -4.22 -8.48
N ALA A 58 24.69 -4.89 -9.18
CA ALA A 58 24.99 -6.12 -9.92
C ALA A 58 26.00 -5.87 -11.05
N ASP A 59 25.84 -4.80 -11.82
CA ASP A 59 26.77 -4.40 -12.87
C ASP A 59 28.17 -4.20 -12.31
N SER A 60 28.31 -3.40 -11.25
CA SER A 60 29.58 -3.19 -10.55
C SER A 60 30.15 -4.50 -9.95
N PHE A 61 29.29 -5.38 -9.44
CA PHE A 61 29.70 -6.66 -8.89
C PHE A 61 30.32 -7.55 -9.96
N PHE A 62 29.70 -7.67 -11.13
CA PHE A 62 30.23 -8.46 -12.23
C PHE A 62 31.55 -7.88 -12.77
N GLU A 63 31.64 -6.56 -12.95
CA GLU A 63 32.86 -5.91 -13.38
C GLU A 63 34.00 -6.05 -12.37
N ASN A 64 33.74 -5.87 -11.07
CA ASN A 64 34.74 -6.05 -10.03
C ASN A 64 35.24 -7.50 -9.95
N ASN A 65 34.39 -8.48 -10.19
CA ASN A 65 34.76 -9.88 -10.20
C ASN A 65 35.73 -10.23 -11.34
N LYS A 66 35.52 -9.68 -12.53
CA LYS A 66 36.46 -9.85 -13.67
C LYS A 66 37.85 -9.29 -13.36
N ASN A 67 37.90 -8.21 -12.56
CA ASN A 67 39.16 -7.50 -12.22
C ASN A 67 39.82 -8.00 -10.96
N LYS A 68 39.44 -9.14 -10.39
CA LYS A 68 40.11 -9.77 -9.25
C LYS A 68 41.55 -10.16 -9.63
N PHE A 69 42.43 -10.17 -8.65
CA PHE A 69 43.82 -10.56 -8.87
C PHE A 69 43.96 -12.03 -9.34
N PHE A 70 43.09 -12.91 -8.89
CA PHE A 70 42.94 -14.31 -9.37
C PHE A 70 41.51 -14.60 -9.71
N PRO A 71 41.02 -14.18 -10.88
CA PRO A 71 39.66 -14.45 -11.31
C PRO A 71 39.48 -15.93 -11.68
N LYS A 72 38.37 -16.52 -11.30
CA LYS A 72 37.91 -17.84 -11.78
C LYS A 72 37.24 -17.72 -13.14
N ASP A 73 37.04 -18.84 -13.83
CA ASP A 73 36.30 -18.84 -15.10
C ASP A 73 34.91 -18.22 -14.99
N GLU A 74 34.23 -18.46 -13.87
CA GLU A 74 32.92 -17.85 -13.57
C GLU A 74 32.98 -16.34 -13.36
N ASP A 75 34.12 -15.81 -12.88
CA ASP A 75 34.34 -14.37 -12.73
C ASP A 75 34.63 -13.70 -14.09
N LEU A 76 35.32 -14.40 -15.00
CA LEU A 76 35.67 -13.90 -16.34
C LEU A 76 34.47 -13.96 -17.30
N ASN A 77 33.65 -15.00 -17.19
CA ASN A 77 32.49 -15.27 -18.06
C ASN A 77 31.20 -15.44 -17.21
N PRO A 78 30.76 -14.42 -16.45
CA PRO A 78 29.59 -14.54 -15.60
C PRO A 78 28.31 -14.64 -16.43
N ASN A 79 27.31 -15.39 -15.93
CA ASN A 79 25.97 -15.28 -16.46
C ASN A 79 25.33 -13.97 -16.01
N ILE A 80 25.31 -12.99 -16.92
CA ILE A 80 24.81 -11.64 -16.67
C ILE A 80 23.31 -11.48 -16.94
N LYS A 81 22.55 -12.57 -17.11
CA LYS A 81 21.11 -12.52 -17.43
C LYS A 81 20.30 -11.65 -16.45
N PHE A 82 20.77 -11.51 -15.21
CA PHE A 82 20.12 -10.63 -14.22
C PHE A 82 20.09 -9.16 -14.62
N ILE A 83 21.10 -8.67 -15.35
CA ILE A 83 21.21 -7.28 -15.79
C ILE A 83 21.01 -7.14 -17.31
N ASP A 84 21.29 -8.18 -18.08
CA ASP A 84 21.13 -8.24 -19.54
C ASP A 84 19.81 -8.97 -19.87
N ASN A 85 18.69 -8.24 -19.79
CA ASN A 85 17.36 -8.77 -20.00
C ASN A 85 16.35 -7.69 -20.44
N PHE A 86 15.23 -8.11 -21.01
CA PHE A 86 14.19 -7.21 -21.52
C PHE A 86 13.52 -6.35 -20.44
N PHE A 87 13.53 -6.76 -19.16
CA PHE A 87 13.00 -5.94 -18.10
C PHE A 87 13.87 -4.71 -17.87
N TYR A 88 15.18 -4.88 -17.73
CA TYR A 88 16.09 -3.74 -17.53
C TYR A 88 16.21 -2.89 -18.78
N ASP A 89 16.18 -3.47 -19.98
CA ASP A 89 16.10 -2.71 -21.22
C ASP A 89 14.90 -1.76 -21.19
N PHE A 90 13.70 -2.28 -20.89
CA PHE A 90 12.50 -1.46 -20.77
C PHE A 90 12.63 -0.41 -19.66
N PHE A 91 13.17 -0.80 -18.50
CA PHE A 91 13.29 0.06 -17.33
C PHE A 91 14.26 1.23 -17.57
N LEU A 92 15.45 0.95 -18.09
CA LEU A 92 16.51 1.94 -18.33
C LEU A 92 16.22 2.85 -19.52
N LEU A 93 15.53 2.36 -20.55
CA LEU A 93 15.11 3.20 -21.69
C LEU A 93 14.07 4.26 -21.33
N ASN A 94 13.38 4.12 -20.18
CA ASN A 94 12.43 5.11 -19.71
C ASN A 94 13.15 6.31 -19.07
N LYS A 95 13.66 7.23 -19.90
CA LYS A 95 14.43 8.41 -19.48
C LYS A 95 13.71 9.24 -18.41
N THR A 96 12.39 9.41 -18.54
CA THR A 96 11.59 10.17 -17.56
C THR A 96 11.58 9.49 -16.18
N LEU A 97 11.49 8.18 -16.16
CA LEU A 97 11.59 7.39 -14.93
C LEU A 97 12.97 7.53 -14.32
N ILE A 98 14.03 7.24 -15.09
CA ILE A 98 15.42 7.29 -14.61
C ILE A 98 15.76 8.67 -14.03
N THR A 99 15.44 9.77 -14.74
CA THR A 99 15.67 11.13 -14.22
C THR A 99 14.95 11.38 -12.88
N LYS A 100 13.74 10.83 -12.71
CA LYS A 100 13.01 10.95 -11.43
C LYS A 100 13.65 10.09 -10.34
N LEU A 101 14.03 8.87 -10.65
CA LEU A 101 14.68 7.97 -9.69
C LEU A 101 16.05 8.51 -9.27
N GLU A 102 16.82 9.09 -10.18
CA GLU A 102 18.10 9.73 -9.86
C GLU A 102 17.94 10.93 -8.92
N LYS A 103 16.92 11.76 -9.13
CA LYS A 103 16.58 12.81 -8.17
C LYS A 103 16.09 12.29 -6.84
N PHE A 104 15.52 11.10 -6.83
CA PHE A 104 15.01 10.44 -5.64
C PHE A 104 16.08 9.63 -4.89
N THR A 105 17.32 9.48 -5.45
CA THR A 105 18.42 8.77 -4.79
C THR A 105 18.83 9.40 -3.45
N VAL A 106 18.56 10.69 -3.25
CA VAL A 106 18.75 11.37 -1.95
C VAL A 106 17.93 10.72 -0.82
N PHE A 107 16.92 9.94 -1.16
CA PHE A 107 16.14 9.16 -0.21
C PHE A 107 16.98 8.07 0.49
N TRP A 108 17.90 7.43 -0.25
CA TRP A 108 18.81 6.42 0.28
C TRP A 108 20.09 7.12 0.72
N ASN A 109 20.39 7.09 2.02
CA ASN A 109 21.65 7.61 2.54
C ASN A 109 22.76 6.55 2.43
N ASP A 110 24.01 6.94 2.75
CA ASP A 110 25.16 6.04 2.62
C ASP A 110 25.01 4.76 3.46
N ASN A 111 24.35 4.83 4.61
CA ASN A 111 24.08 3.67 5.46
C ASN A 111 23.06 2.70 4.84
N ASP A 112 22.17 3.20 4.00
CA ASP A 112 21.14 2.39 3.34
C ASP A 112 21.73 1.56 2.18
N HIS A 113 22.94 1.85 1.70
CA HIS A 113 23.60 1.06 0.66
C HIS A 113 23.87 -0.39 1.08
N ASP A 114 24.03 -0.67 2.37
CA ASP A 114 24.21 -2.03 2.86
C ASP A 114 22.97 -2.90 2.65
N ILE A 115 21.77 -2.32 2.66
CA ILE A 115 20.56 -3.07 2.36
C ILE A 115 20.52 -3.53 0.89
N ILE A 116 21.03 -2.73 -0.04
CA ILE A 116 21.11 -3.11 -1.46
C ILE A 116 21.99 -4.34 -1.63
N ARG A 117 23.18 -4.34 -0.99
CA ARG A 117 24.10 -5.48 -0.99
C ARG A 117 23.46 -6.73 -0.38
N LYS A 118 22.74 -6.57 0.74
CA LYS A 118 22.05 -7.67 1.41
C LYS A 118 20.95 -8.24 0.53
N ILE A 119 20.07 -7.40 -0.02
CA ILE A 119 18.99 -7.85 -0.91
C ILE A 119 19.56 -8.52 -2.15
N PHE A 120 20.62 -7.97 -2.76
CA PHE A 120 21.28 -8.60 -3.91
C PHE A 120 21.86 -9.98 -3.55
N LYS A 121 22.49 -10.11 -2.38
CA LYS A 121 23.00 -11.39 -1.89
C LYS A 121 21.87 -12.41 -1.69
N ASP A 122 20.76 -11.98 -1.07
CA ASP A 122 19.57 -12.82 -0.86
C ASP A 122 18.98 -13.28 -2.21
N ILE A 123 18.95 -12.38 -3.21
CA ILE A 123 18.52 -12.72 -4.57
C ILE A 123 19.42 -13.79 -5.17
N VAL A 124 20.73 -13.58 -5.18
CA VAL A 124 21.72 -14.49 -5.79
C VAL A 124 21.73 -15.87 -5.11
N GLN A 125 21.47 -15.93 -3.81
CA GLN A 125 21.38 -17.18 -3.06
C GLN A 125 20.01 -17.88 -3.18
N SER A 126 19.02 -17.21 -3.76
CA SER A 126 17.66 -17.77 -3.88
C SER A 126 17.55 -18.83 -4.97
N LYS A 127 16.62 -19.76 -4.77
CA LYS A 127 16.22 -20.70 -5.83
C LYS A 127 15.65 -19.98 -7.05
N LEU A 128 14.95 -18.86 -6.83
CA LEU A 128 14.38 -18.04 -7.90
C LEU A 128 15.44 -17.57 -8.89
N TYR A 129 16.60 -17.15 -8.38
CA TYR A 129 17.71 -16.67 -9.21
C TYR A 129 18.31 -17.80 -10.03
N ASN A 130 18.57 -18.96 -9.42
CA ASN A 130 19.11 -20.11 -10.12
C ASN A 130 18.11 -20.60 -11.21
N ASP A 131 16.84 -20.77 -10.88
CA ASP A 131 15.81 -21.19 -11.83
C ASP A 131 15.71 -20.20 -13.01
N TYR A 132 15.86 -18.90 -12.74
CA TYR A 132 15.84 -17.86 -13.77
C TYR A 132 17.10 -17.89 -14.67
N LEU A 133 18.30 -18.03 -14.08
CA LEU A 133 19.55 -18.03 -14.85
C LEU A 133 19.65 -19.20 -15.82
N TYR A 134 19.19 -20.39 -15.41
CA TYR A 134 19.29 -21.61 -16.19
C TYR A 134 18.03 -21.89 -17.04
N ASN A 135 17.06 -20.99 -17.05
CA ASN A 135 15.94 -21.04 -17.96
C ASN A 135 16.33 -20.46 -19.33
N ASP A 136 16.21 -21.24 -20.38
CA ASP A 136 16.56 -20.82 -21.77
C ASP A 136 15.54 -19.86 -22.39
N GLU A 137 14.39 -19.67 -21.74
CA GLU A 137 13.36 -18.75 -22.22
C GLU A 137 13.83 -17.30 -22.10
N LYS A 138 14.00 -16.64 -23.24
CA LYS A 138 14.30 -15.21 -23.35
C LYS A 138 13.03 -14.48 -23.77
N SER A 139 12.25 -14.03 -22.78
CA SER A 139 11.03 -13.25 -23.02
C SER A 139 10.85 -12.21 -21.93
N TYR A 140 10.21 -11.10 -22.29
CA TYR A 140 9.83 -10.07 -21.31
C TYR A 140 8.92 -10.64 -20.21
N GLU A 141 8.04 -11.56 -20.56
CA GLU A 141 7.11 -12.23 -19.65
C GLU A 141 7.86 -13.05 -18.60
N ASN A 142 8.91 -13.77 -18.98
CA ASN A 142 9.76 -14.52 -18.07
C ASN A 142 10.53 -13.58 -17.14
N ASP A 143 11.10 -12.51 -17.67
CA ASP A 143 11.81 -11.49 -16.88
C ASP A 143 10.88 -10.83 -15.87
N ILE A 144 9.68 -10.39 -16.27
CA ILE A 144 8.68 -9.80 -15.39
C ILE A 144 8.25 -10.77 -14.29
N LYS A 145 8.06 -12.05 -14.62
CA LYS A 145 7.72 -13.08 -13.62
C LYS A 145 8.82 -13.17 -12.56
N PHE A 146 10.07 -13.19 -12.99
CA PHE A 146 11.22 -13.22 -12.08
C PHE A 146 11.28 -11.99 -11.17
N PHE A 147 11.20 -10.77 -11.73
CA PHE A 147 11.25 -9.55 -10.93
C PHE A 147 10.03 -9.37 -10.01
N ASN A 148 8.85 -9.83 -10.43
CA ASN A 148 7.68 -9.85 -9.55
C ASN A 148 7.85 -10.84 -8.39
N ASN A 149 8.48 -12.00 -8.62
CA ASN A 149 8.79 -12.95 -7.54
C ASN A 149 9.85 -12.38 -6.59
N ILE A 150 10.89 -11.71 -7.09
CA ILE A 150 11.84 -10.99 -6.24
C ILE A 150 11.11 -9.96 -5.37
N LEU A 151 10.22 -9.17 -5.95
CA LEU A 151 9.46 -8.17 -5.21
C LEU A 151 8.63 -8.82 -4.10
N ASN A 152 7.89 -9.90 -4.42
CA ASN A 152 6.99 -10.55 -3.46
C ASN A 152 7.73 -11.37 -2.40
N GLU A 153 8.74 -12.14 -2.77
CA GLU A 153 9.31 -13.15 -1.88
C GLU A 153 10.55 -12.62 -1.11
N ILE A 154 11.25 -11.65 -1.69
CA ILE A 154 12.49 -11.11 -1.08
C ILE A 154 12.26 -9.69 -0.57
N VAL A 155 11.81 -8.77 -1.43
CA VAL A 155 11.70 -7.35 -1.06
C VAL A 155 10.61 -7.12 -0.01
N LEU A 156 9.40 -7.67 -0.23
CA LEU A 156 8.27 -7.50 0.70
C LEU A 156 8.45 -8.21 2.04
N ASN A 157 9.37 -9.16 2.14
CA ASN A 157 9.65 -9.90 3.38
C ASN A 157 10.98 -9.49 4.04
N ASN A 158 11.64 -8.43 3.54
CA ASN A 158 12.91 -8.00 4.10
C ASN A 158 12.70 -7.06 5.29
N GLU A 159 12.94 -7.57 6.51
CA GLU A 159 12.73 -6.83 7.77
C GLU A 159 13.59 -5.56 7.86
N VAL A 160 14.83 -5.59 7.35
CA VAL A 160 15.71 -4.41 7.38
C VAL A 160 15.16 -3.32 6.46
N LEU A 161 14.66 -3.69 5.27
CA LEU A 161 14.00 -2.73 4.38
C LEU A 161 12.76 -2.14 5.04
N HIS A 162 11.95 -2.97 5.71
CA HIS A 162 10.77 -2.50 6.46
C HIS A 162 11.18 -1.45 7.49
N HIS A 163 12.22 -1.71 8.27
CA HIS A 163 12.70 -0.76 9.28
C HIS A 163 13.16 0.57 8.67
N ILE A 164 13.92 0.52 7.56
CA ILE A 164 14.33 1.73 6.84
C ILE A 164 13.13 2.51 6.32
N LEU A 165 12.13 1.82 5.75
CA LEU A 165 10.93 2.46 5.24
C LEU A 165 10.09 3.09 6.37
N GLU A 166 9.99 2.40 7.53
CA GLU A 166 9.29 2.88 8.71
C GLU A 166 9.94 4.14 9.29
N GLU A 167 11.27 4.21 9.35
CA GLU A 167 12.00 5.41 9.76
C GLU A 167 11.71 6.62 8.85
N LYS A 168 11.50 6.38 7.56
CA LYS A 168 11.14 7.45 6.61
C LYS A 168 9.67 7.87 6.75
N SER A 169 8.76 6.90 6.94
CA SER A 169 7.34 7.14 7.18
C SER A 169 6.68 5.90 7.81
N ILE A 170 6.11 6.07 9.00
CA ILE A 170 5.40 5.01 9.73
C ILE A 170 4.21 4.43 8.94
N TYR A 171 3.71 5.15 7.94
CA TYR A 171 2.57 4.71 7.12
C TYR A 171 2.97 3.81 5.96
N TRP A 172 4.26 3.75 5.61
CA TRP A 172 4.72 3.09 4.40
C TRP A 172 4.71 1.57 4.50
N ILE A 173 4.86 1.02 5.70
CA ILE A 173 4.82 -0.44 5.89
C ILE A 173 3.47 -1.01 5.46
N ASP A 174 2.37 -0.40 5.91
CA ASP A 174 1.02 -0.82 5.52
C ASP A 174 0.73 -0.60 4.03
N ASP A 175 1.39 0.40 3.42
CA ASP A 175 1.22 0.74 2.00
C ASP A 175 2.08 -0.12 1.06
N LEU A 176 3.16 -0.71 1.57
CA LEU A 176 4.15 -1.42 0.76
C LEU A 176 3.55 -2.57 -0.08
N PRO A 177 2.70 -3.47 0.46
CA PRO A 177 2.07 -4.52 -0.34
C PRO A 177 1.15 -3.96 -1.44
N PHE A 178 0.46 -2.85 -1.16
CA PHE A 178 -0.38 -2.19 -2.16
C PHE A 178 0.47 -1.56 -3.27
N VAL A 179 1.55 -0.87 -2.92
CA VAL A 179 2.49 -0.28 -3.89
C VAL A 179 3.14 -1.35 -4.75
N ALA A 180 3.53 -2.48 -4.16
CA ALA A 180 4.05 -3.62 -4.91
C ALA A 180 3.05 -4.12 -5.97
N THR A 181 1.76 -4.23 -5.62
CA THR A 181 0.71 -4.60 -6.58
C THR A 181 0.60 -3.61 -7.75
N ILE A 182 0.74 -2.30 -7.48
CA ILE A 182 0.75 -1.26 -8.53
C ILE A 182 1.97 -1.44 -9.44
N ILE A 183 3.16 -1.65 -8.87
CA ILE A 183 4.42 -1.82 -9.60
C ILE A 183 4.36 -3.07 -10.49
N MET A 184 3.88 -4.19 -9.96
CA MET A 184 3.70 -5.43 -10.74
C MET A 184 2.74 -5.22 -11.92
N GLY A 185 1.65 -4.46 -11.71
CA GLY A 185 0.72 -4.09 -12.78
C GLY A 185 1.34 -3.18 -13.83
N ASP A 186 2.17 -2.23 -13.42
CA ASP A 186 2.91 -1.35 -14.32
C ASP A 186 3.93 -2.14 -15.16
N PHE A 187 4.67 -3.07 -14.56
CA PHE A 187 5.59 -3.96 -15.26
C PHE A 187 4.86 -4.82 -16.29
N LYS A 188 3.77 -5.48 -15.88
CA LYS A 188 2.95 -6.29 -16.78
C LYS A 188 2.46 -5.53 -18.01
N THR A 189 2.12 -4.26 -17.86
CA THR A 189 1.60 -3.42 -18.95
C THR A 189 2.67 -2.64 -19.70
N LYS A 190 3.96 -2.77 -19.36
CA LYS A 190 5.08 -1.97 -19.86
C LYS A 190 4.83 -0.45 -19.77
N LYS A 191 4.12 -0.02 -18.70
CA LYS A 191 3.74 1.39 -18.51
C LYS A 191 3.91 1.80 -17.06
N ILE A 192 5.10 2.28 -16.69
CA ILE A 192 5.32 2.84 -15.35
C ILE A 192 4.68 4.22 -15.28
N LYS A 193 3.57 4.31 -14.55
CA LYS A 193 2.81 5.54 -14.39
C LYS A 193 3.37 6.38 -13.26
N LEU A 194 4.00 7.49 -13.59
CA LEU A 194 4.53 8.49 -12.64
C LEU A 194 3.55 9.67 -12.53
N GLN A 195 2.42 9.46 -11.89
CA GLN A 195 1.34 10.45 -11.80
C GLN A 195 1.65 11.52 -10.75
N LYS A 196 1.16 12.75 -11.00
CA LYS A 196 1.21 13.85 -10.03
C LYS A 196 0.25 13.61 -8.84
N SER A 197 -0.84 12.89 -9.06
CA SER A 197 -1.82 12.53 -8.02
C SER A 197 -2.02 11.04 -7.97
N VAL A 198 -2.10 10.50 -6.76
CA VAL A 198 -2.45 9.09 -6.50
C VAL A 198 -3.93 8.82 -6.68
N PHE A 199 -4.79 9.84 -6.53
CA PHE A 199 -6.22 9.72 -6.75
C PHE A 199 -6.53 9.50 -8.24
N LYS A 200 -7.53 8.68 -8.50
CA LYS A 200 -7.98 8.40 -9.87
C LYS A 200 -8.64 9.63 -10.51
N ASN A 201 -9.41 10.36 -9.71
CA ASN A 201 -10.15 11.56 -10.09
C ASN A 201 -10.47 12.41 -8.83
N SER A 202 -11.11 13.56 -9.01
CA SER A 202 -11.54 14.44 -7.91
C SER A 202 -12.53 13.74 -6.97
N SER A 203 -13.46 12.95 -7.50
CA SER A 203 -14.45 12.22 -6.70
C SER A 203 -13.84 11.26 -5.67
N ASP A 204 -12.67 10.67 -5.95
CA ASP A 204 -11.98 9.83 -4.98
C ASP A 204 -11.29 10.67 -3.88
N LYS A 205 -10.84 11.88 -4.21
CA LYS A 205 -10.36 12.83 -3.20
C LYS A 205 -11.49 13.36 -2.33
N ASP A 206 -12.61 13.72 -2.94
CA ASP A 206 -13.80 14.18 -2.22
C ASP A 206 -14.33 13.08 -1.31
N PHE A 207 -14.37 11.83 -1.79
CA PHE A 207 -14.71 10.66 -0.98
C PHE A 207 -13.84 10.53 0.28
N ALA A 208 -12.53 10.73 0.19
CA ALA A 208 -11.65 10.69 1.35
C ALA A 208 -11.97 11.79 2.36
N ILE A 209 -12.20 13.02 1.87
CA ILE A 209 -12.52 14.18 2.71
C ILE A 209 -13.88 14.02 3.38
N ASP A 210 -14.91 13.63 2.61
CA ASP A 210 -16.27 13.48 3.11
C ASP A 210 -16.38 12.37 4.14
N LEU A 211 -15.67 11.24 3.93
CA LEU A 211 -15.61 10.14 4.88
C LEU A 211 -14.92 10.56 6.18
N TYR A 212 -13.79 11.24 6.07
CA TYR A 212 -13.03 11.73 7.22
C TYR A 212 -13.85 12.74 8.05
N LYS A 213 -14.36 13.78 7.40
CA LYS A 213 -15.17 14.82 8.06
C LYS A 213 -16.48 14.29 8.60
N GLY A 214 -17.15 13.43 7.82
CA GLY A 214 -18.42 12.85 8.23
C GLY A 214 -18.30 11.97 9.47
N ALA A 215 -17.25 11.13 9.55
CA ALA A 215 -16.99 10.31 10.72
C ALA A 215 -16.78 11.14 11.99
N ILE A 216 -16.06 12.27 11.88
CA ILE A 216 -15.84 13.18 13.02
C ILE A 216 -17.10 13.98 13.35
N LYS A 217 -17.79 14.52 12.34
CA LYS A 217 -18.98 15.37 12.52
C LYS A 217 -20.10 14.64 13.25
N TYR A 218 -20.35 13.41 12.91
CA TYR A 218 -21.42 12.58 13.47
C TYR A 218 -20.93 11.59 14.53
N ASP A 219 -19.74 11.80 15.07
CA ASP A 219 -19.08 10.88 16.00
C ASP A 219 -19.97 10.47 17.17
N LYS A 220 -20.56 11.48 17.90
CA LYS A 220 -21.44 11.23 19.05
C LYS A 220 -22.77 10.57 18.67
N GLU A 221 -23.27 10.82 17.48
CA GLU A 221 -24.52 10.21 17.00
C GLU A 221 -24.26 8.73 16.71
N TYR A 222 -23.15 8.43 16.05
CA TYR A 222 -22.75 7.04 15.75
C TYR A 222 -22.38 6.27 17.00
N GLU A 223 -21.73 6.92 17.97
CA GLU A 223 -21.42 6.34 19.27
C GLU A 223 -22.70 5.89 20.01
N LYS A 224 -23.75 6.71 20.02
CA LYS A 224 -25.05 6.34 20.60
C LYS A 224 -25.63 5.09 19.94
N VAL A 225 -25.54 4.99 18.60
CA VAL A 225 -26.02 3.81 17.87
C VAL A 225 -25.17 2.57 18.26
N ILE A 226 -23.87 2.72 18.41
CA ILE A 226 -22.99 1.62 18.85
C ILE A 226 -23.41 1.15 20.23
N ILE A 227 -23.58 2.06 21.21
CA ILE A 227 -24.00 1.73 22.58
C ILE A 227 -25.36 1.01 22.58
N ASP A 228 -26.33 1.53 21.84
CA ASP A 228 -27.67 0.96 21.76
C ASP A 228 -27.69 -0.48 21.18
N LYS A 229 -26.83 -0.73 20.19
CA LYS A 229 -26.67 -2.06 19.57
C LYS A 229 -25.79 -3.02 20.35
N ALA A 230 -24.86 -2.50 21.14
CA ALA A 230 -23.91 -3.28 21.94
C ALA A 230 -24.42 -3.58 23.36
N GLN A 231 -25.73 -3.82 23.54
CA GLN A 231 -26.41 -3.96 24.85
C GLN A 231 -25.73 -4.88 25.89
N ASN A 232 -24.86 -5.79 25.45
CA ASN A 232 -24.11 -6.71 26.31
C ASN A 232 -22.61 -6.33 26.41
N TRP A 233 -22.20 -5.18 25.86
CA TRP A 233 -20.80 -4.78 25.80
C TRP A 233 -20.67 -3.34 26.28
N ASP A 234 -19.76 -3.13 27.21
CA ASP A 234 -19.33 -1.79 27.59
C ASP A 234 -18.53 -1.19 26.42
N ILE A 235 -18.88 0.04 26.00
CA ILE A 235 -18.21 0.70 24.86
C ILE A 235 -16.70 0.87 25.11
N GLU A 236 -16.29 1.03 26.36
CA GLU A 236 -14.88 1.13 26.74
C GLU A 236 -14.08 -0.17 26.46
N ARG A 237 -14.77 -1.31 26.29
CA ARG A 237 -14.15 -2.59 25.92
C ARG A 237 -14.05 -2.80 24.41
N ILE A 238 -14.72 -1.98 23.62
CA ILE A 238 -14.62 -2.04 22.16
C ILE A 238 -13.35 -1.29 21.75
N ALA A 239 -12.44 -2.00 21.06
CA ALA A 239 -11.20 -1.39 20.59
C ALA A 239 -11.50 -0.12 19.77
N ILE A 240 -10.72 0.94 19.96
CA ILE A 240 -10.91 2.23 19.27
C ILE A 240 -10.91 2.06 17.76
N MET A 241 -10.10 1.14 17.24
CA MET A 241 -10.04 0.84 15.81
C MET A 241 -11.37 0.26 15.29
N ASP A 242 -12.01 -0.63 16.08
CA ASP A 242 -13.29 -1.23 15.75
C ASP A 242 -14.40 -0.17 15.75
N GLN A 243 -14.40 0.72 16.76
CA GLN A 243 -15.33 1.85 16.79
C GLN A 243 -15.18 2.76 15.58
N ILE A 244 -13.94 3.07 15.17
CA ILE A 244 -13.66 3.89 13.98
C ILE A 244 -14.21 3.21 12.74
N MET A 245 -13.97 1.91 12.52
CA MET A 245 -14.48 1.17 11.37
C MET A 245 -16.00 1.19 11.32
N ILE A 246 -16.69 1.00 12.44
CA ILE A 246 -18.15 1.05 12.52
C ILE A 246 -18.66 2.47 12.21
N LYS A 247 -18.07 3.51 12.78
CA LYS A 247 -18.45 4.91 12.53
C LYS A 247 -18.24 5.30 11.06
N MET A 248 -17.15 4.86 10.45
CA MET A 248 -16.92 5.04 9.01
C MET A 248 -17.96 4.31 8.16
N ALA A 249 -18.33 3.08 8.53
CA ALA A 249 -19.39 2.33 7.82
C ALA A 249 -20.73 3.07 7.91
N PHE A 250 -21.12 3.56 9.08
CA PHE A 250 -22.32 4.36 9.25
C PHE A 250 -22.28 5.65 8.42
N CYS A 251 -21.14 6.32 8.39
CA CYS A 251 -20.93 7.51 7.57
C CYS A 251 -21.19 7.22 6.08
N GLU A 252 -20.63 6.14 5.53
CA GLU A 252 -20.86 5.77 4.13
C GLU A 252 -22.31 5.38 3.87
N ILE A 253 -22.92 4.62 4.77
CA ILE A 253 -24.28 4.13 4.60
C ILE A 253 -25.28 5.27 4.62
N LEU A 254 -25.13 6.22 5.53
CA LEU A 254 -26.08 7.30 5.75
C LEU A 254 -25.80 8.54 4.89
N ASN A 255 -24.54 8.88 4.66
CA ASN A 255 -24.18 10.18 4.07
C ASN A 255 -23.58 10.10 2.65
N MET A 256 -23.40 8.90 2.09
CA MET A 256 -22.86 8.72 0.73
C MET A 256 -23.90 8.01 -0.15
N PRO A 257 -24.80 8.77 -0.79
CA PRO A 257 -25.96 8.20 -1.50
C PRO A 257 -25.57 7.33 -2.70
N GLU A 258 -24.44 7.60 -3.35
CA GLU A 258 -23.99 6.85 -4.54
C GLU A 258 -23.33 5.50 -4.23
N LEU A 259 -23.08 5.20 -2.94
CA LEU A 259 -22.44 3.94 -2.52
C LEU A 259 -23.51 2.93 -2.07
N PRO A 260 -23.57 1.73 -2.69
CA PRO A 260 -24.47 0.68 -2.23
C PRO A 260 -24.16 0.24 -0.80
N VAL A 261 -25.19 0.03 0.01
CA VAL A 261 -25.04 -0.44 1.41
C VAL A 261 -24.20 -1.72 1.49
N LYS A 262 -24.49 -2.69 0.61
CA LYS A 262 -23.75 -3.98 0.56
C LYS A 262 -22.25 -3.78 0.29
N VAL A 263 -21.90 -2.79 -0.54
CA VAL A 263 -20.48 -2.49 -0.83
C VAL A 263 -19.80 -1.97 0.42
N SER A 264 -20.39 -0.99 1.12
CA SER A 264 -19.83 -0.45 2.37
C SER A 264 -19.67 -1.55 3.42
N LEU A 265 -20.70 -2.38 3.63
CA LEU A 265 -20.64 -3.54 4.54
C LEU A 265 -19.44 -4.45 4.23
N ASN A 266 -19.36 -4.92 3.00
CA ASN A 266 -18.29 -5.84 2.59
C ASN A 266 -16.90 -5.22 2.75
N GLU A 267 -16.73 -3.94 2.42
CA GLU A 267 -15.44 -3.27 2.55
C GLU A 267 -14.96 -3.18 4.01
N TYR A 268 -15.85 -2.84 4.96
CA TYR A 268 -15.45 -2.76 6.37
C TYR A 268 -15.25 -4.15 7.00
N ILE A 269 -15.97 -5.17 6.56
CA ILE A 269 -15.71 -6.56 6.94
C ILE A 269 -14.33 -7.01 6.42
N GLU A 270 -13.97 -6.68 5.17
CA GLU A 270 -12.66 -7.01 4.64
C GLU A 270 -11.54 -6.28 5.38
N ILE A 271 -11.71 -5.00 5.69
CA ILE A 271 -10.72 -4.22 6.46
C ILE A 271 -10.56 -4.80 7.87
N SER A 272 -11.64 -5.19 8.54
CA SER A 272 -11.60 -5.74 9.89
C SER A 272 -10.80 -7.05 9.98
N LYS A 273 -10.64 -7.80 8.88
CA LYS A 273 -9.82 -9.01 8.86
C LYS A 273 -8.34 -8.76 9.18
N TYR A 274 -7.86 -7.56 8.86
CA TYR A 274 -6.44 -7.19 8.99
C TYR A 274 -6.18 -6.32 10.22
N TYR A 275 -7.17 -5.55 10.67
CA TYR A 275 -7.01 -4.55 11.72
C TYR A 275 -7.76 -4.89 13.01
N SER A 276 -8.44 -6.04 13.05
CA SER A 276 -9.20 -6.48 14.22
C SER A 276 -9.02 -7.96 14.51
N THR A 277 -9.46 -8.41 15.69
CA THR A 277 -9.46 -9.83 16.05
C THR A 277 -10.59 -10.59 15.36
N ASN A 278 -10.49 -11.93 15.32
CA ASN A 278 -11.57 -12.75 14.74
C ASN A 278 -12.93 -12.56 15.46
N ASN A 279 -12.91 -12.36 16.77
CA ASN A 279 -14.12 -12.10 17.55
C ASN A 279 -14.70 -10.72 17.26
N SER A 280 -13.85 -9.70 17.20
CA SER A 280 -14.25 -8.34 16.85
C SER A 280 -14.81 -8.24 15.43
N LYS A 281 -14.29 -8.99 14.48
CA LYS A 281 -14.81 -9.04 13.11
C LYS A 281 -16.27 -9.51 13.07
N MET A 282 -16.61 -10.57 13.84
CA MET A 282 -18.00 -11.04 13.93
C MET A 282 -18.89 -10.01 14.62
N PHE A 283 -18.38 -9.36 15.65
CA PHE A 283 -19.05 -8.26 16.35
C PHE A 283 -19.34 -7.09 15.42
N ILE A 284 -18.32 -6.59 14.70
CA ILE A 284 -18.46 -5.48 13.74
C ILE A 284 -19.53 -5.80 12.70
N ASN A 285 -19.46 -6.99 12.09
CA ASN A 285 -20.46 -7.43 11.11
C ASN A 285 -21.87 -7.45 11.68
N GLY A 286 -22.08 -8.09 12.82
CA GLY A 286 -23.40 -8.19 13.47
C GLY A 286 -23.95 -6.84 13.88
N LEU A 287 -23.09 -5.93 14.38
CA LEU A 287 -23.49 -4.59 14.82
C LEU A 287 -23.91 -3.74 13.62
N ILE A 288 -23.11 -3.71 12.55
CA ILE A 288 -23.44 -2.92 11.35
C ILE A 288 -24.74 -3.48 10.69
N ASP A 289 -24.90 -4.79 10.57
CA ASP A 289 -26.11 -5.42 10.03
C ASP A 289 -27.36 -5.04 10.84
N SER A 290 -27.27 -5.08 12.16
CA SER A 290 -28.36 -4.67 13.06
C SER A 290 -28.72 -3.20 12.88
N ALA A 291 -27.70 -2.32 12.83
CA ALA A 291 -27.92 -0.89 12.63
C ALA A 291 -28.53 -0.58 11.25
N VAL A 292 -28.10 -1.27 10.19
CA VAL A 292 -28.67 -1.10 8.84
C VAL A 292 -30.15 -1.45 8.78
N LYS A 293 -30.61 -2.47 9.51
CA LYS A 293 -32.03 -2.82 9.63
C LYS A 293 -32.82 -1.65 10.21
N ASP A 294 -32.33 -1.07 11.32
CA ASP A 294 -33.00 0.07 11.95
C ASP A 294 -32.98 1.32 11.06
N PHE A 295 -31.84 1.61 10.43
CA PHE A 295 -31.73 2.73 9.49
C PHE A 295 -32.70 2.57 8.30
N THR A 296 -32.96 1.33 7.88
CA THR A 296 -33.91 1.02 6.81
C THR A 296 -35.36 1.22 7.27
N ILE A 297 -35.71 0.67 8.44
CA ILE A 297 -37.06 0.83 9.05
C ILE A 297 -37.37 2.32 9.27
N ASN A 298 -36.42 3.07 9.78
CA ASN A 298 -36.55 4.50 10.06
C ASN A 298 -36.38 5.39 8.82
N LYS A 299 -36.24 4.81 7.63
CA LYS A 299 -36.07 5.53 6.35
C LYS A 299 -34.90 6.53 6.36
N MET A 300 -33.86 6.24 7.12
CA MET A 300 -32.66 7.08 7.22
C MET A 300 -31.74 6.89 6.01
N ILE A 301 -31.73 5.71 5.39
CA ILE A 301 -30.89 5.39 4.25
C ILE A 301 -31.47 6.02 2.98
N LYS A 302 -30.74 6.98 2.43
CA LYS A 302 -31.10 7.66 1.17
C LYS A 302 -30.04 7.30 0.11
N LYS A 303 -30.37 6.39 -0.77
CA LYS A 303 -29.48 5.98 -1.87
C LYS A 303 -29.98 6.50 -3.21
N SER A 304 -29.04 6.81 -4.12
CA SER A 304 -29.31 7.32 -5.46
C SER A 304 -28.33 6.72 -6.47
N GLY A 305 -28.69 6.73 -7.73
CA GLY A 305 -27.82 6.25 -8.80
C GLY A 305 -27.31 4.83 -8.55
N ARG A 306 -26.00 4.65 -8.51
CA ARG A 306 -25.33 3.36 -8.21
C ARG A 306 -25.60 2.84 -6.80
N GLY A 307 -25.96 3.71 -5.87
CA GLY A 307 -26.28 3.34 -4.50
C GLY A 307 -27.55 2.50 -4.36
N LEU A 308 -28.39 2.45 -5.40
CA LEU A 308 -29.62 1.66 -5.45
C LEU A 308 -29.37 0.17 -5.81
N MET A 309 -28.16 -0.19 -6.23
CA MET A 309 -27.73 -1.55 -6.52
C MET A 309 -27.33 -2.27 -5.23
#